data_6e3e6e0ee51391acef85f4b6980ebc66
#
_entry.id   6e3e6e0ee51391acef85f4b6980ebc66
#
_cell.length_a   1.000
_cell.length_b   1.000
_cell.length_c   1.000
_cell.angle_alpha   90.00
_cell.angle_beta   90.00
_cell.angle_gamma   90.00
#
_symmetry.space_group_name_H-M   'P 1'
#
loop_
_entity.id
_entity.type
_entity.pdbx_description
1 polymer ?
#
loop_
_entity_poly.entity_id
_entity_poly.type
_entity_poly.pdbx_seq_one_letter_code
_entity_poly.pdbx_strand_id
1 'polypeptide(L)'
;TVENTAEVQKHEMKDDVTKVQISKTDITGDTEIPGAKITILDKDDQVVESWTSTEEAHYIEKLPIGRYTLREEQAPKGYLLTSDVTFEVKDTGEIQKVVMKDDTAKGKVILNKTDKSSGEPLKGVEFEFRDSKGKVLETLKTDAAGHAESKLYEIAAFKNGKYDTAIKYYLVETKTLDGYTLDQTKHEVTFAYADDSTPVVEVTFNLTNEKPEVPETPSTPDVPQSHEETKVSDAPKTGDNTNIWLPILLLLISTGGMAGLYISRKKIRKQ
;
A
#
# COMPACT_ATOMS: atom_id res chain seq x y z
N THR A 1 -37.01 -57.07 -7.16
CA THR A 1 -38.09 -58.04 -6.93
C THR A 1 -37.47 -59.26 -6.32
N VAL A 2 -37.99 -59.69 -5.14
CA VAL A 2 -37.56 -60.94 -4.52
C VAL A 2 -38.43 -62.04 -5.12
N GLU A 3 -37.82 -63.07 -5.71
CA GLU A 3 -38.49 -64.18 -6.31
C GLU A 3 -38.51 -65.39 -5.33
N ASN A 4 -39.61 -66.17 -5.35
CA ASN A 4 -39.73 -67.36 -4.49
C ASN A 4 -38.92 -68.47 -5.13
N THR A 5 -37.58 -68.49 -4.90
CA THR A 5 -36.68 -69.53 -5.33
C THR A 5 -36.02 -70.18 -4.13
N ALA A 6 -35.55 -71.45 -4.30
CA ALA A 6 -34.80 -72.14 -3.24
C ALA A 6 -33.36 -71.66 -3.11
N GLU A 7 -32.94 -70.72 -3.98
CA GLU A 7 -31.57 -70.17 -4.00
C GLU A 7 -31.47 -68.86 -3.21
N VAL A 8 -30.32 -68.60 -2.63
CA VAL A 8 -30.00 -67.34 -1.92
C VAL A 8 -29.87 -66.24 -2.96
N GLN A 9 -30.82 -65.30 -2.95
CA GLN A 9 -30.75 -64.12 -3.83
C GLN A 9 -29.85 -63.08 -3.13
N LYS A 10 -28.69 -62.82 -3.78
CA LYS A 10 -27.79 -61.77 -3.33
C LYS A 10 -28.15 -60.49 -4.05
N HIS A 11 -28.47 -59.44 -3.32
CA HIS A 11 -28.55 -58.06 -3.81
C HIS A 11 -27.36 -57.29 -3.28
N GLU A 12 -26.50 -56.81 -4.20
CA GLU A 12 -25.42 -55.92 -3.87
C GLU A 12 -25.91 -54.48 -4.04
N MET A 13 -26.01 -53.76 -2.93
CA MET A 13 -26.22 -52.33 -2.99
C MET A 13 -24.83 -51.69 -3.04
N LYS A 14 -24.59 -50.91 -4.08
CA LYS A 14 -23.43 -50.04 -4.19
C LYS A 14 -23.90 -48.61 -3.91
N ASP A 15 -23.53 -48.10 -2.77
CA ASP A 15 -23.72 -46.68 -2.50
C ASP A 15 -22.46 -45.92 -3.03
N ASP A 16 -22.69 -44.99 -3.94
CA ASP A 16 -21.63 -44.07 -4.35
C ASP A 16 -21.32 -43.13 -3.18
N VAL A 17 -20.03 -42.93 -2.95
CA VAL A 17 -19.61 -41.98 -1.92
C VAL A 17 -19.77 -40.56 -2.42
N THR A 18 -20.12 -39.63 -1.52
CA THR A 18 -20.08 -38.19 -1.84
C THR A 18 -18.67 -37.75 -2.15
N LYS A 19 -18.53 -36.85 -3.09
CA LYS A 19 -17.24 -36.31 -3.56
C LYS A 19 -17.36 -34.79 -3.63
N VAL A 20 -16.48 -34.09 -2.93
CA VAL A 20 -16.44 -32.62 -2.92
C VAL A 20 -15.04 -32.17 -3.30
N GLN A 21 -14.96 -31.23 -4.22
CA GLN A 21 -13.72 -30.57 -4.62
C GLN A 21 -13.81 -29.10 -4.24
N ILE A 22 -12.89 -28.64 -3.41
CA ILE A 22 -12.84 -27.26 -2.91
C ILE A 22 -11.64 -26.56 -3.50
N SER A 23 -11.89 -25.51 -4.29
CA SER A 23 -10.88 -24.63 -4.85
C SER A 23 -10.76 -23.36 -4.05
N LYS A 24 -9.54 -23.00 -3.67
CA LYS A 24 -9.20 -21.70 -3.09
C LYS A 24 -8.48 -20.88 -4.14
N THR A 25 -9.15 -19.90 -4.73
CA THR A 25 -8.63 -19.19 -5.90
C THR A 25 -8.53 -17.69 -5.68
N ASP A 26 -7.81 -16.99 -6.56
CA ASP A 26 -7.88 -15.55 -6.65
C ASP A 26 -9.26 -15.08 -7.16
N ILE A 27 -9.50 -13.78 -7.18
CA ILE A 27 -10.80 -13.20 -7.57
C ILE A 27 -11.18 -13.56 -9.02
N THR A 28 -10.21 -13.84 -9.91
CA THR A 28 -10.47 -14.26 -11.29
C THR A 28 -11.02 -15.68 -11.35
N GLY A 29 -10.63 -16.53 -10.41
CA GLY A 29 -11.01 -17.94 -10.33
C GLY A 29 -10.10 -18.87 -11.15
N ASP A 30 -9.01 -18.34 -11.70
CA ASP A 30 -8.15 -19.09 -12.63
C ASP A 30 -6.90 -19.69 -11.95
N THR A 31 -6.53 -19.17 -10.76
CA THR A 31 -5.30 -19.56 -10.08
C THR A 31 -5.62 -20.02 -8.66
N GLU A 32 -5.23 -21.25 -8.33
CA GLU A 32 -5.28 -21.74 -6.93
C GLU A 32 -4.29 -20.96 -6.06
N ILE A 33 -4.72 -20.60 -4.84
CA ILE A 33 -3.94 -19.82 -3.87
C ILE A 33 -3.47 -20.75 -2.75
N PRO A 34 -2.17 -21.08 -2.66
CA PRO A 34 -1.65 -21.89 -1.58
C PRO A 34 -1.38 -21.06 -0.32
N GLY A 35 -1.56 -21.70 0.84
CA GLY A 35 -1.21 -21.15 2.14
C GLY A 35 -2.36 -20.57 2.95
N ALA A 36 -3.61 -20.59 2.44
CA ALA A 36 -4.80 -20.26 3.22
C ALA A 36 -5.07 -21.37 4.24
N LYS A 37 -5.41 -21.01 5.48
CA LYS A 37 -5.94 -21.96 6.47
C LYS A 37 -7.45 -21.98 6.37
N ILE A 38 -7.99 -23.13 6.03
CA ILE A 38 -9.41 -23.33 5.72
C ILE A 38 -9.98 -24.41 6.62
N THR A 39 -11.22 -24.19 7.07
CA THR A 39 -11.96 -25.11 7.94
C THR A 39 -13.36 -25.32 7.37
N ILE A 40 -13.84 -26.57 7.38
CA ILE A 40 -15.23 -26.92 7.15
C ILE A 40 -15.92 -27.07 8.50
N LEU A 41 -17.03 -26.39 8.65
CA LEU A 41 -17.92 -26.48 9.81
C LEU A 41 -19.23 -27.15 9.40
N ASP A 42 -19.78 -27.99 10.26
CA ASP A 42 -21.12 -28.53 10.10
C ASP A 42 -22.22 -27.51 10.51
N LYS A 43 -23.48 -27.96 10.49
CA LYS A 43 -24.65 -27.14 10.89
C LYS A 43 -24.63 -26.66 12.35
N ASP A 44 -23.83 -27.29 13.20
CA ASP A 44 -23.70 -27.01 14.64
C ASP A 44 -22.39 -26.31 14.97
N ASP A 45 -21.75 -25.73 13.93
CA ASP A 45 -20.42 -25.03 13.96
C ASP A 45 -19.28 -25.93 14.47
N GLN A 46 -19.41 -27.26 14.36
CA GLN A 46 -18.34 -28.18 14.72
C GLN A 46 -17.38 -28.34 13.53
N VAL A 47 -16.10 -28.38 13.85
CA VAL A 47 -15.04 -28.59 12.85
C VAL A 47 -15.12 -30.03 12.32
N VAL A 48 -15.34 -30.14 11.00
CA VAL A 48 -15.36 -31.43 10.28
C VAL A 48 -13.99 -31.73 9.69
N GLU A 49 -13.37 -30.71 9.09
CA GLU A 49 -12.06 -30.83 8.47
C GLU A 49 -11.34 -29.48 8.45
N SER A 50 -10.00 -29.49 8.52
CA SER A 50 -9.17 -28.31 8.39
C SER A 50 -7.90 -28.65 7.61
N TRP A 51 -7.48 -27.74 6.71
CA TRP A 51 -6.27 -27.94 5.93
C TRP A 51 -5.64 -26.58 5.56
N THR A 52 -4.47 -26.65 4.97
CA THR A 52 -3.83 -25.51 4.32
C THR A 52 -3.93 -25.68 2.81
N SER A 53 -4.45 -24.67 2.09
CA SER A 53 -4.59 -24.71 0.65
C SER A 53 -3.25 -24.90 -0.07
N THR A 54 -3.28 -25.52 -1.23
CA THR A 54 -2.11 -25.80 -2.06
C THR A 54 -2.30 -25.22 -3.47
N GLU A 55 -1.41 -25.54 -4.41
CA GLU A 55 -1.56 -25.18 -5.83
C GLU A 55 -2.60 -26.06 -6.55
N GLU A 56 -3.26 -26.97 -5.82
CA GLU A 56 -4.30 -27.86 -6.28
C GLU A 56 -5.54 -27.75 -5.40
N ALA A 57 -6.71 -27.98 -5.99
CA ALA A 57 -7.96 -28.02 -5.26
C ALA A 57 -7.96 -29.16 -4.23
N HIS A 58 -8.55 -28.92 -3.07
CA HIS A 58 -8.70 -29.92 -2.00
C HIS A 58 -9.85 -30.87 -2.31
N TYR A 59 -9.61 -32.17 -2.21
CA TYR A 59 -10.58 -33.21 -2.55
C TYR A 59 -10.98 -34.01 -1.30
N ILE A 60 -12.29 -34.12 -1.09
CA ILE A 60 -12.88 -34.80 0.07
C ILE A 60 -13.82 -35.88 -0.42
N GLU A 61 -13.67 -37.09 0.09
CA GLU A 61 -14.60 -38.20 -0.10
C GLU A 61 -15.38 -38.50 1.20
N LYS A 62 -16.61 -38.96 1.05
CA LYS A 62 -17.45 -39.41 2.15
C LYS A 62 -17.88 -38.30 3.15
N LEU A 63 -17.86 -37.03 2.72
CA LEU A 63 -18.48 -35.99 3.53
C LEU A 63 -19.98 -36.25 3.60
N PRO A 64 -20.60 -36.39 4.81
CA PRO A 64 -22.02 -36.69 4.93
C PRO A 64 -22.91 -35.70 4.18
N ILE A 65 -24.05 -36.16 3.68
CA ILE A 65 -25.06 -35.29 3.08
C ILE A 65 -25.50 -34.25 4.12
N GLY A 66 -25.50 -32.98 3.72
CA GLY A 66 -25.87 -31.90 4.63
C GLY A 66 -25.37 -30.53 4.19
N ARG A 67 -25.63 -29.54 5.03
CA ARG A 67 -25.20 -28.17 4.81
C ARG A 67 -23.95 -27.89 5.64
N TYR A 68 -22.99 -27.22 5.02
CA TYR A 68 -21.68 -26.91 5.58
C TYR A 68 -21.31 -25.45 5.35
N THR A 69 -20.41 -24.95 6.19
CA THR A 69 -19.78 -23.65 6.06
C THR A 69 -18.29 -23.84 5.85
N LEU A 70 -17.77 -23.29 4.76
CA LEU A 70 -16.34 -23.18 4.49
C LEU A 70 -15.86 -21.85 5.04
N ARG A 71 -14.93 -21.87 5.98
CA ARG A 71 -14.37 -20.70 6.65
C ARG A 71 -12.87 -20.59 6.37
N GLU A 72 -12.42 -19.39 6.05
CA GLU A 72 -11.02 -19.07 6.03
C GLU A 72 -10.60 -18.51 7.38
N GLU A 73 -9.66 -19.18 8.05
CA GLU A 73 -9.13 -18.76 9.36
C GLU A 73 -7.94 -17.80 9.19
N GLN A 74 -7.24 -17.89 8.07
CA GLN A 74 -6.10 -17.05 7.73
C GLN A 74 -5.89 -17.03 6.21
N ALA A 75 -5.85 -15.84 5.62
CA ALA A 75 -5.50 -15.68 4.23
C ALA A 75 -3.97 -15.72 4.01
N PRO A 76 -3.51 -16.13 2.82
CA PRO A 76 -2.08 -16.06 2.47
C PRO A 76 -1.60 -14.61 2.38
N LYS A 77 -0.31 -14.41 2.53
CA LYS A 77 0.31 -13.08 2.42
C LYS A 77 -0.07 -12.38 1.12
N GLY A 78 -0.52 -11.13 1.24
CA GLY A 78 -0.93 -10.28 0.12
C GLY A 78 -2.40 -10.38 -0.23
N TYR A 79 -3.10 -11.40 0.27
CA TYR A 79 -4.55 -11.58 0.12
C TYR A 79 -5.31 -11.11 1.35
N LEU A 80 -6.59 -10.89 1.17
CA LEU A 80 -7.53 -10.48 2.21
C LEU A 80 -8.38 -11.66 2.63
N LEU A 81 -8.68 -11.71 3.93
CA LEU A 81 -9.57 -12.71 4.50
C LEU A 81 -10.96 -12.58 3.86
N THR A 82 -11.47 -13.68 3.32
CA THR A 82 -12.78 -13.70 2.67
C THR A 82 -13.89 -14.11 3.63
N SER A 83 -15.13 -13.83 3.25
CA SER A 83 -16.31 -14.25 4.03
C SER A 83 -16.56 -15.74 3.88
N ASP A 84 -17.24 -16.32 4.91
CA ASP A 84 -17.68 -17.71 4.91
C ASP A 84 -18.49 -18.05 3.64
N VAL A 85 -18.27 -19.24 3.08
CA VAL A 85 -19.01 -19.79 1.94
C VAL A 85 -19.86 -20.97 2.42
N THR A 86 -21.18 -20.87 2.31
CA THR A 86 -22.07 -22.02 2.62
C THR A 86 -22.27 -22.89 1.40
N PHE A 87 -22.25 -24.20 1.58
CA PHE A 87 -22.52 -25.17 0.52
C PHE A 87 -23.31 -26.37 1.03
N GLU A 88 -23.93 -27.13 0.14
CA GLU A 88 -24.71 -28.31 0.45
C GLU A 88 -24.14 -29.53 -0.25
N VAL A 89 -23.86 -30.57 0.52
CA VAL A 89 -23.43 -31.87 -0.02
C VAL A 89 -24.66 -32.70 -0.30
N LYS A 90 -24.80 -33.21 -1.52
CA LYS A 90 -25.91 -34.01 -2.01
C LYS A 90 -25.41 -35.38 -2.45
N ASP A 91 -26.34 -36.35 -2.45
CA ASP A 91 -26.09 -37.70 -3.00
C ASP A 91 -26.28 -37.67 -4.53
N THR A 92 -25.21 -37.32 -5.24
CA THR A 92 -25.25 -37.21 -6.71
C THR A 92 -24.34 -38.23 -7.42
N GLY A 93 -23.46 -38.91 -6.68
CA GLY A 93 -22.39 -39.73 -7.24
C GLY A 93 -21.32 -38.96 -8.02
N GLU A 94 -21.52 -37.66 -8.26
CA GLU A 94 -20.61 -36.79 -9.02
C GLU A 94 -19.78 -35.89 -8.07
N ILE A 95 -18.67 -35.35 -8.62
CA ILE A 95 -17.85 -34.39 -7.90
C ILE A 95 -18.58 -33.05 -7.80
N GLN A 96 -18.88 -32.62 -6.58
CA GLN A 96 -19.49 -31.33 -6.28
C GLN A 96 -18.39 -30.28 -6.04
N LYS A 97 -18.43 -29.19 -6.80
CA LYS A 97 -17.39 -28.17 -6.77
C LYS A 97 -17.81 -26.98 -5.91
N VAL A 98 -16.92 -26.56 -5.02
CA VAL A 98 -17.05 -25.36 -4.19
C VAL A 98 -15.84 -24.48 -4.45
N VAL A 99 -16.05 -23.16 -4.59
CA VAL A 99 -14.98 -22.21 -4.83
C VAL A 99 -15.05 -21.10 -3.79
N MET A 100 -13.93 -20.87 -3.12
CA MET A 100 -13.70 -19.72 -2.24
C MET A 100 -12.68 -18.80 -2.88
N LYS A 101 -12.99 -17.51 -2.96
CA LYS A 101 -12.18 -16.52 -3.69
C LYS A 101 -11.64 -15.45 -2.76
N ASP A 102 -10.37 -15.10 -2.96
CA ASP A 102 -9.73 -13.97 -2.26
C ASP A 102 -9.41 -12.84 -3.22
N ASP A 103 -9.53 -11.61 -2.73
CA ASP A 103 -8.96 -10.43 -3.37
C ASP A 103 -7.61 -10.09 -2.75
N THR A 104 -6.82 -9.27 -3.43
CA THR A 104 -5.53 -8.79 -2.95
C THR A 104 -5.67 -7.45 -2.25
N ALA A 105 -4.84 -7.20 -1.24
CA ALA A 105 -4.71 -5.86 -0.69
C ALA A 105 -4.22 -4.88 -1.74
N LYS A 106 -4.69 -3.63 -1.69
CA LYS A 106 -4.34 -2.56 -2.64
C LYS A 106 -3.59 -1.44 -1.95
N GLY A 107 -2.85 -0.67 -2.72
CA GLY A 107 -2.13 0.49 -2.27
C GLY A 107 -2.75 1.79 -2.78
N LYS A 108 -2.68 2.84 -1.97
CA LYS A 108 -3.14 4.19 -2.29
C LYS A 108 -2.10 5.21 -1.88
N VAL A 109 -1.82 6.17 -2.74
CA VAL A 109 -0.95 7.32 -2.43
C VAL A 109 -1.81 8.48 -1.95
N ILE A 110 -1.40 9.07 -0.84
CA ILE A 110 -1.90 10.34 -0.32
C ILE A 110 -0.80 11.39 -0.52
N LEU A 111 -1.11 12.49 -1.15
CA LEU A 111 -0.18 13.59 -1.41
C LEU A 111 -0.65 14.87 -0.73
N ASN A 112 0.22 15.51 0.04
CA ASN A 112 0.03 16.85 0.59
C ASN A 112 1.15 17.74 0.07
N LYS A 113 0.79 18.85 -0.58
CA LYS A 113 1.73 19.78 -1.21
C LYS A 113 1.58 21.16 -0.61
N THR A 114 2.68 21.72 -0.09
CA THR A 114 2.70 23.02 0.57
C THR A 114 3.86 23.89 0.09
N ASP A 115 3.76 25.19 0.34
CA ASP A 115 4.88 26.13 0.23
C ASP A 115 5.88 25.87 1.36
N LYS A 116 7.16 25.77 1.00
CA LYS A 116 8.24 25.42 1.92
C LYS A 116 8.43 26.48 3.03
N SER A 117 8.18 27.74 2.71
CA SER A 117 8.44 28.87 3.61
C SER A 117 7.26 29.21 4.49
N SER A 118 6.05 29.25 3.92
CA SER A 118 4.83 29.64 4.64
C SER A 118 4.02 28.47 5.19
N GLY A 119 4.22 27.26 4.65
CA GLY A 119 3.38 26.08 4.94
C GLY A 119 2.01 26.09 4.27
N GLU A 120 1.70 27.15 3.48
CA GLU A 120 0.40 27.26 2.80
C GLU A 120 0.21 26.16 1.75
N PRO A 121 -1.02 25.65 1.60
CA PRO A 121 -1.30 24.60 0.63
C PRO A 121 -1.16 25.08 -0.82
N LEU A 122 -0.58 24.27 -1.69
CA LEU A 122 -0.38 24.56 -3.10
C LEU A 122 -1.40 23.83 -3.96
N LYS A 123 -2.41 24.57 -4.45
CA LYS A 123 -3.46 24.07 -5.34
C LYS A 123 -3.00 24.02 -6.79
N GLY A 124 -3.23 22.89 -7.47
CA GLY A 124 -3.03 22.79 -8.93
C GLY A 124 -1.66 22.30 -9.37
N VAL A 125 -0.83 21.85 -8.43
CA VAL A 125 0.43 21.15 -8.71
C VAL A 125 0.10 19.76 -9.26
N GLU A 126 0.77 19.35 -10.34
CA GLU A 126 0.50 18.08 -11.01
C GLU A 126 1.67 17.10 -10.83
N PHE A 127 1.33 15.87 -10.49
CA PHE A 127 2.26 14.75 -10.32
C PHE A 127 1.84 13.60 -11.22
N GLU A 128 2.80 12.96 -11.83
CA GLU A 128 2.58 11.68 -12.49
C GLU A 128 2.93 10.53 -11.56
N PHE A 129 1.99 9.60 -11.40
CA PHE A 129 2.20 8.31 -10.78
C PHE A 129 2.55 7.31 -11.87
N ARG A 130 3.74 6.69 -11.77
CA ARG A 130 4.35 5.87 -12.81
C ARG A 130 4.72 4.49 -12.32
N ASP A 131 4.70 3.49 -13.22
CA ASP A 131 5.24 2.16 -12.94
C ASP A 131 6.79 2.16 -12.96
N SER A 132 7.39 1.01 -12.66
CA SER A 132 8.84 0.83 -12.66
C SER A 132 9.51 1.02 -14.01
N LYS A 133 8.75 0.95 -15.12
CA LYS A 133 9.22 1.18 -16.49
C LYS A 133 9.06 2.64 -16.93
N GLY A 134 8.50 3.49 -16.05
CA GLY A 134 8.25 4.92 -16.33
C GLY A 134 6.95 5.21 -17.06
N LYS A 135 6.09 4.21 -17.30
CA LYS A 135 4.76 4.43 -17.88
C LYS A 135 3.89 5.18 -16.89
N VAL A 136 3.27 6.26 -17.35
CA VAL A 136 2.29 7.02 -16.56
C VAL A 136 1.03 6.18 -16.38
N LEU A 137 0.67 5.96 -15.12
CA LEU A 137 -0.55 5.23 -14.71
C LEU A 137 -1.69 6.20 -14.40
N GLU A 138 -1.34 7.35 -13.79
CA GLU A 138 -2.28 8.38 -13.38
C GLU A 138 -1.58 9.73 -13.24
N THR A 139 -2.33 10.82 -13.41
CA THR A 139 -1.90 12.17 -13.06
C THR A 139 -2.71 12.66 -11.86
N LEU A 140 -2.02 12.99 -10.77
CA LEU A 140 -2.59 13.57 -9.56
C LEU A 140 -2.50 15.08 -9.63
N LYS A 141 -3.56 15.78 -9.25
CA LYS A 141 -3.58 17.24 -9.20
C LYS A 141 -4.06 17.70 -7.83
N THR A 142 -3.29 18.53 -7.18
CA THR A 142 -3.62 19.01 -5.84
C THR A 142 -4.82 19.94 -5.84
N ASP A 143 -5.70 19.76 -4.86
CA ASP A 143 -6.89 20.56 -4.61
C ASP A 143 -6.59 21.87 -3.83
N ALA A 144 -7.62 22.54 -3.33
CA ALA A 144 -7.49 23.79 -2.58
C ALA A 144 -6.77 23.60 -1.22
N ALA A 145 -6.76 22.40 -0.67
CA ALA A 145 -6.03 22.04 0.54
C ALA A 145 -4.60 21.53 0.25
N GLY A 146 -4.15 21.61 -1.01
CA GLY A 146 -2.87 21.04 -1.43
C GLY A 146 -2.86 19.51 -1.45
N HIS A 147 -4.03 18.87 -1.43
CA HIS A 147 -4.23 17.44 -1.28
C HIS A 147 -4.55 16.77 -2.62
N ALA A 148 -4.04 15.55 -2.82
CA ALA A 148 -4.47 14.66 -3.89
C ALA A 148 -4.35 13.19 -3.44
N GLU A 149 -5.19 12.33 -4.02
CA GLU A 149 -5.18 10.89 -3.77
C GLU A 149 -5.10 10.12 -5.08
N SER A 150 -4.39 9.00 -5.09
CA SER A 150 -4.38 8.09 -6.23
C SER A 150 -5.58 7.14 -6.22
N LYS A 151 -5.81 6.48 -7.35
CA LYS A 151 -6.59 5.24 -7.39
C LYS A 151 -5.91 4.15 -6.59
N LEU A 152 -6.58 2.99 -6.51
CA LEU A 152 -6.01 1.79 -5.90
C LEU A 152 -5.12 1.05 -6.90
N TYR A 153 -3.96 0.60 -6.42
CA TYR A 153 -2.96 -0.12 -7.19
C TYR A 153 -2.56 -1.42 -6.50
N GLU A 154 -2.08 -2.38 -7.28
CA GLU A 154 -1.56 -3.63 -6.73
C GLU A 154 -0.33 -3.37 -5.84
N ILE A 155 -0.27 -4.04 -4.68
CA ILE A 155 0.88 -3.90 -3.77
C ILE A 155 2.01 -4.86 -4.14
N ALA A 156 1.67 -5.98 -4.80
CA ALA A 156 2.61 -7.04 -5.13
C ALA A 156 2.28 -7.72 -6.45
N ALA A 157 3.30 -8.30 -7.06
CA ALA A 157 3.15 -9.32 -8.07
C ALA A 157 2.97 -10.68 -7.40
N PHE A 158 2.16 -11.54 -8.00
CA PHE A 158 1.92 -12.91 -7.54
C PHE A 158 2.43 -13.89 -8.58
N LYS A 159 2.96 -15.02 -8.10
CA LYS A 159 3.39 -16.13 -8.94
C LYS A 159 2.80 -17.43 -8.39
N ASN A 160 2.04 -18.13 -9.21
CA ASN A 160 1.30 -19.34 -8.82
C ASN A 160 0.48 -19.10 -7.53
N GLY A 161 -0.29 -18.00 -7.49
CA GLY A 161 -1.08 -17.63 -6.32
C GLY A 161 -0.30 -17.19 -5.08
N LYS A 162 1.04 -17.13 -5.14
CA LYS A 162 1.89 -16.70 -4.00
C LYS A 162 2.38 -15.28 -4.20
N TYR A 163 2.44 -14.53 -3.10
CA TYR A 163 3.15 -13.25 -3.06
C TYR A 163 4.60 -13.46 -3.51
N ASP A 164 5.00 -12.76 -4.59
CA ASP A 164 6.34 -12.86 -5.14
C ASP A 164 7.18 -11.64 -4.75
N THR A 165 6.87 -10.48 -5.32
CA THR A 165 7.63 -9.25 -5.09
C THR A 165 6.72 -8.06 -4.89
N ALA A 166 7.12 -7.13 -4.01
CA ALA A 166 6.46 -5.82 -3.92
C ALA A 166 6.65 -5.04 -5.23
N ILE A 167 5.57 -4.43 -5.71
CA ILE A 167 5.62 -3.59 -6.90
C ILE A 167 6.17 -2.22 -6.52
N LYS A 168 7.10 -1.72 -7.35
CA LYS A 168 7.65 -0.38 -7.22
C LYS A 168 6.97 0.56 -8.19
N TYR A 169 6.53 1.69 -7.66
CA TYR A 169 5.99 2.82 -8.40
C TYR A 169 6.82 4.07 -8.13
N TYR A 170 6.51 5.14 -8.84
CA TYR A 170 7.19 6.41 -8.68
C TYR A 170 6.21 7.57 -8.79
N LEU A 171 6.39 8.55 -7.91
CA LEU A 171 5.68 9.82 -7.95
C LEU A 171 6.66 10.91 -8.37
N VAL A 172 6.31 11.69 -9.42
CA VAL A 172 7.17 12.72 -10.00
C VAL A 172 6.34 13.97 -10.26
N GLU A 173 6.78 15.10 -9.75
CA GLU A 173 6.15 16.39 -10.07
C GLU A 173 6.45 16.78 -11.52
N THR A 174 5.40 17.10 -12.27
CA THR A 174 5.52 17.46 -13.70
C THR A 174 5.09 18.88 -13.99
N LYS A 175 4.33 19.49 -13.06
CA LYS A 175 3.91 20.88 -13.17
C LYS A 175 3.75 21.50 -11.79
N THR A 176 4.36 22.66 -11.60
CA THR A 176 4.17 23.49 -10.40
C THR A 176 3.41 24.78 -10.74
N LEU A 177 3.27 25.67 -9.77
CA LEU A 177 2.67 26.99 -9.91
C LEU A 177 3.68 28.01 -10.41
N ASP A 178 3.16 29.08 -11.04
CA ASP A 178 4.01 30.21 -11.45
C ASP A 178 4.76 30.80 -10.24
N GLY A 179 6.05 31.05 -10.43
CA GLY A 179 6.92 31.59 -9.40
C GLY A 179 7.50 30.54 -8.44
N TYR A 180 7.19 29.25 -8.60
CA TYR A 180 7.80 28.15 -7.85
C TYR A 180 8.80 27.37 -8.69
N THR A 181 9.80 26.80 -8.02
CA THR A 181 10.74 25.87 -8.63
C THR A 181 10.11 24.49 -8.74
N LEU A 182 10.14 23.89 -9.95
CA LEU A 182 9.68 22.52 -10.18
C LEU A 182 10.62 21.52 -9.53
N ASP A 183 10.11 20.65 -8.65
CA ASP A 183 10.87 19.55 -8.05
C ASP A 183 10.70 18.28 -8.89
N GLN A 184 11.70 17.96 -9.71
CA GLN A 184 11.70 16.74 -10.55
C GLN A 184 12.21 15.50 -9.83
N THR A 185 12.32 15.52 -8.52
CA THR A 185 12.71 14.36 -7.71
C THR A 185 11.77 13.20 -7.96
N LYS A 186 12.35 12.04 -8.22
CA LYS A 186 11.61 10.80 -8.41
C LYS A 186 11.45 10.09 -7.06
N HIS A 187 10.25 10.19 -6.46
CA HIS A 187 9.94 9.54 -5.19
C HIS A 187 9.52 8.09 -5.44
N GLU A 188 10.24 7.14 -4.87
CA GLU A 188 9.86 5.72 -4.92
C GLU A 188 8.65 5.47 -4.00
N VAL A 189 7.68 4.73 -4.51
CA VAL A 189 6.47 4.31 -3.81
C VAL A 189 6.43 2.79 -3.78
N THR A 190 6.38 2.23 -2.59
CA THR A 190 6.19 0.80 -2.35
C THR A 190 5.16 0.62 -1.25
N PHE A 191 4.15 -0.19 -1.50
CA PHE A 191 3.12 -0.51 -0.52
C PHE A 191 3.51 -1.77 0.24
N ALA A 192 3.62 -1.67 1.56
CA ALA A 192 3.92 -2.82 2.42
C ALA A 192 2.62 -3.52 2.82
N TYR A 193 2.49 -4.81 2.50
CA TYR A 193 1.37 -5.60 3.01
C TYR A 193 1.33 -5.54 4.53
N ALA A 194 0.19 -5.19 5.11
CA ALA A 194 0.01 -5.08 6.56
C ALA A 194 -0.47 -6.42 7.16
N ASP A 195 -1.70 -6.79 6.84
CA ASP A 195 -2.38 -8.01 7.31
C ASP A 195 -3.56 -8.36 6.38
N ASP A 196 -4.22 -9.49 6.64
CA ASP A 196 -5.34 -9.99 5.85
C ASP A 196 -6.68 -9.29 6.11
N SER A 197 -6.71 -8.33 7.03
CA SER A 197 -7.87 -7.51 7.36
C SER A 197 -7.74 -6.05 6.88
N THR A 198 -6.61 -5.67 6.29
CA THR A 198 -6.31 -4.33 5.80
C THR A 198 -6.43 -4.25 4.27
N PRO A 199 -7.60 -3.88 3.72
CA PRO A 199 -7.82 -3.91 2.27
C PRO A 199 -7.06 -2.82 1.51
N VAL A 200 -6.74 -1.68 2.17
CA VAL A 200 -6.02 -0.58 1.56
C VAL A 200 -4.87 -0.15 2.45
N VAL A 201 -3.66 -0.17 1.88
CA VAL A 201 -2.45 0.35 2.49
C VAL A 201 -2.18 1.74 1.93
N GLU A 202 -2.11 2.75 2.79
CA GLU A 202 -1.87 4.14 2.38
C GLU A 202 -0.41 4.53 2.60
N VAL A 203 0.16 5.24 1.63
CA VAL A 203 1.49 5.87 1.72
C VAL A 203 1.32 7.38 1.50
N THR A 204 1.71 8.16 2.49
CA THR A 204 1.57 9.62 2.47
C THR A 204 2.89 10.29 2.12
N PHE A 205 2.83 11.20 1.14
CA PHE A 205 3.91 12.11 0.77
C PHE A 205 3.55 13.54 1.19
N ASN A 206 4.38 14.13 2.05
CA ASN A 206 4.30 15.55 2.39
C ASN A 206 5.45 16.26 1.66
N LEU A 207 5.15 16.92 0.54
CA LEU A 207 6.11 17.53 -0.35
C LEU A 207 5.94 19.06 -0.36
N THR A 208 7.06 19.76 -0.53
CA THR A 208 7.05 21.23 -0.57
C THR A 208 7.62 21.74 -1.88
N ASN A 209 7.20 22.93 -2.33
CA ASN A 209 7.93 23.71 -3.33
C ASN A 209 8.37 25.03 -2.72
N GLU A 210 9.47 25.55 -3.25
CA GLU A 210 10.01 26.85 -2.86
C GLU A 210 10.02 27.83 -4.05
N LYS A 211 9.90 29.11 -3.72
CA LYS A 211 10.12 30.16 -4.70
C LYS A 211 11.63 30.40 -4.83
N PRO A 212 12.14 30.68 -6.05
CA PRO A 212 13.54 31.07 -6.19
C PRO A 212 13.85 32.27 -5.30
N GLU A 213 15.00 32.25 -4.66
CA GLU A 213 15.47 33.43 -3.93
C GLU A 213 15.70 34.55 -4.97
N VAL A 214 15.04 35.67 -4.76
CA VAL A 214 15.34 36.91 -5.50
C VAL A 214 16.67 37.43 -4.95
N PRO A 215 17.74 37.51 -5.75
CA PRO A 215 18.98 38.11 -5.26
C PRO A 215 18.66 39.50 -4.71
N GLU A 216 18.99 39.74 -3.47
CA GLU A 216 18.89 41.09 -2.91
C GLU A 216 19.74 42.01 -3.78
N THR A 217 19.11 42.98 -4.44
CA THR A 217 19.84 44.08 -5.09
C THR A 217 20.71 44.73 -4.02
N PRO A 218 22.04 44.84 -4.24
CA PRO A 218 22.88 45.50 -3.27
C PRO A 218 22.30 46.90 -2.99
N SER A 219 21.95 47.14 -1.74
CA SER A 219 21.51 48.46 -1.30
C SER A 219 22.60 49.46 -1.74
N THR A 220 22.24 50.43 -2.57
CA THR A 220 23.07 51.56 -2.95
C THR A 220 23.72 52.11 -1.69
N PRO A 221 25.06 52.22 -1.64
CA PRO A 221 25.70 52.84 -0.49
C PRO A 221 25.13 54.24 -0.28
N ASP A 222 24.65 54.53 0.92
CA ASP A 222 24.28 55.88 1.33
C ASP A 222 25.41 56.86 0.93
N VAL A 223 25.09 57.77 0.06
CA VAL A 223 26.00 58.88 -0.28
C VAL A 223 26.11 59.78 0.96
N PRO A 224 27.29 59.93 1.58
CA PRO A 224 27.43 60.83 2.70
C PRO A 224 27.12 62.25 2.27
N GLN A 225 26.12 62.88 2.90
CA GLN A 225 25.91 64.31 2.77
C GLN A 225 27.13 65.05 3.30
N SER A 226 27.76 65.78 2.38
CA SER A 226 28.85 66.73 2.71
C SER A 226 28.34 67.85 3.62
N HIS A 227 28.75 67.85 4.88
CA HIS A 227 28.78 69.04 5.70
C HIS A 227 30.20 69.65 5.67
N GLU A 228 30.20 70.86 5.17
CA GLU A 228 31.32 71.74 5.06
C GLU A 228 31.85 72.23 6.42
N GLU A 229 33.16 72.25 6.51
CA GLU A 229 34.06 73.11 7.32
C GLU A 229 33.99 73.18 8.84
N THR A 230 35.09 72.82 9.49
CA THR A 230 36.07 73.83 9.99
C THR A 230 37.37 73.17 10.47
N LYS A 231 38.50 73.80 10.11
CA LYS A 231 39.87 73.51 10.48
C LYS A 231 40.11 73.41 12.00
N VAL A 232 41.05 72.58 12.44
CA VAL A 232 42.33 72.98 13.05
C VAL A 232 43.17 71.73 13.40
N SER A 233 44.45 71.81 13.00
CA SER A 233 45.68 71.07 13.27
C SER A 233 45.79 70.25 14.56
N ASP A 234 46.36 69.07 14.50
CA ASP A 234 47.75 68.69 14.81
C ASP A 234 47.88 67.15 14.93
N ALA A 235 48.92 66.66 14.31
CA ALA A 235 49.44 65.32 14.48
C ALA A 235 50.44 65.29 15.67
N PRO A 236 51.06 64.17 16.05
CA PRO A 236 51.13 62.83 15.49
C PRO A 236 51.20 61.66 16.53
N LYS A 237 51.29 60.47 15.98
CA LYS A 237 52.07 59.25 16.35
C LYS A 237 51.46 58.09 17.12
N THR A 238 51.72 56.97 16.42
CA THR A 238 52.21 55.64 16.80
C THR A 238 51.15 54.62 17.25
N GLY A 239 50.94 53.63 16.38
CA GLY A 239 51.62 52.33 16.40
C GLY A 239 50.83 51.31 17.21
N ASP A 240 50.21 50.34 16.61
CA ASP A 240 50.66 48.94 16.71
C ASP A 240 49.79 48.01 15.94
N ASN A 241 50.43 46.98 15.38
CA ASN A 241 49.82 45.86 14.68
C ASN A 241 49.26 44.85 15.65
N THR A 242 48.06 44.31 15.39
CA THR A 242 47.83 42.91 15.62
C THR A 242 46.72 42.35 14.71
N ASN A 243 47.15 41.46 13.83
CA ASN A 243 46.32 40.49 13.11
C ASN A 243 45.63 39.58 14.11
N ILE A 244 44.28 39.45 14.03
CA ILE A 244 43.60 38.27 14.54
C ILE A 244 42.73 37.73 13.44
N TRP A 245 43.23 36.68 12.85
CA TRP A 245 42.54 35.81 11.90
C TRP A 245 41.80 34.77 12.71
N LEU A 246 40.45 34.68 12.61
CA LEU A 246 39.69 33.57 13.12
C LEU A 246 38.81 33.01 12.01
N PRO A 247 39.00 31.74 11.61
CA PRO A 247 38.10 31.12 10.65
C PRO A 247 36.87 30.54 11.36
N ILE A 248 35.70 30.98 10.92
CA ILE A 248 34.44 30.33 11.35
C ILE A 248 34.25 29.07 10.52
N LEU A 249 34.32 27.95 11.21
CA LEU A 249 34.04 26.61 10.67
C LEU A 249 32.53 26.45 10.53
N LEU A 250 32.03 26.40 9.29
CA LEU A 250 30.62 26.09 9.01
C LEU A 250 30.45 24.57 9.04
N LEU A 251 29.76 24.11 10.08
CA LEU A 251 29.35 22.72 10.26
C LEU A 251 28.04 22.50 9.50
N LEU A 252 28.12 21.83 8.34
CA LEU A 252 26.97 21.33 7.60
C LEU A 252 26.42 20.08 8.31
N ILE A 253 25.31 20.20 8.98
CA ILE A 253 24.53 19.05 9.47
C ILE A 253 23.52 18.69 8.39
N SER A 254 23.77 17.58 7.71
CA SER A 254 22.81 16.95 6.82
C SER A 254 21.75 16.20 7.67
N THR A 255 20.56 16.74 7.76
CA THR A 255 19.44 16.01 8.35
C THR A 255 18.79 15.14 7.27
N GLY A 256 19.11 13.85 7.30
CA GLY A 256 18.38 12.84 6.54
C GLY A 256 16.94 12.75 7.05
N GLY A 257 15.98 12.92 6.14
CA GLY A 257 14.57 12.77 6.44
C GLY A 257 14.22 11.32 6.79
N MET A 258 13.79 11.08 8.01
CA MET A 258 13.14 9.82 8.38
C MET A 258 11.66 9.88 7.95
N ALA A 259 11.28 8.98 7.04
CA ALA A 259 9.89 8.68 6.76
C ALA A 259 9.32 7.89 7.95
N GLY A 260 8.50 8.56 8.77
CA GLY A 260 7.79 7.92 9.87
C GLY A 260 6.57 7.17 9.35
N LEU A 261 6.55 5.86 9.51
CA LEU A 261 5.36 5.02 9.31
C LEU A 261 4.37 5.29 10.46
N TYR A 262 3.29 5.97 10.18
CA TYR A 262 2.18 6.16 11.12
C TYR A 262 1.10 5.11 10.86
N ILE A 263 1.04 4.10 11.71
CA ILE A 263 -0.04 3.10 11.70
C ILE A 263 -1.16 3.59 12.61
N SER A 264 -2.26 4.08 12.02
CA SER A 264 -3.46 4.47 12.77
C SER A 264 -4.32 3.24 13.06
N ARG A 265 -4.31 2.76 14.31
CA ARG A 265 -5.23 1.73 14.79
C ARG A 265 -6.58 2.34 15.16
N LYS A 266 -7.58 2.18 14.32
CA LYS A 266 -8.98 2.47 14.67
C LYS A 266 -9.56 1.29 15.46
N LYS A 267 -9.71 1.47 16.78
CA LYS A 267 -10.40 0.54 17.67
C LYS A 267 -11.90 0.59 17.39
N ILE A 268 -12.45 -0.45 16.79
CA ILE A 268 -13.90 -0.63 16.71
C ILE A 268 -14.38 -1.14 18.08
N ARG A 269 -15.16 -0.30 18.79
CA ARG A 269 -15.91 -0.72 19.98
C ARG A 269 -17.16 -1.47 19.50
N LYS A 270 -17.29 -2.73 19.93
CA LYS A 270 -18.55 -3.46 19.88
C LYS A 270 -19.50 -2.88 20.94
N GLN A 271 -20.68 -2.52 20.52
CA GLN A 271 -21.90 -2.57 21.35
C GLN A 271 -22.71 -3.79 20.91
#